data_9554d0a9690f7a6789188026365efe32
#
_entry.id   9554d0a9690f7a6789188026365efe32
#
_cell.length_a   1.000
_cell.length_b   1.000
_cell.length_c   1.000
_cell.angle_alpha   90.00
_cell.angle_beta   90.00
_cell.angle_gamma   90.00
#
_symmetry.space_group_name_H-M   'P 1'
#
loop_
_entity.id
_entity.type
_entity.pdbx_description
1 polymer ?
#
loop_
_entity_poly.entity_id
_entity_poly.type
_entity_poly.pdbx_seq_one_letter_code
_entity_poly.pdbx_strand_id
1 'polypeptide(L)'
;MKVVNLTSTNHASVTNQAVKTLKNNGLVIYPTETCYGAGVLATSQPAIDKLLAYKTRREGKPLSIAVTNNTMASKYVTLNTSAKNLYQKFLPGPLTVISRGLNKVAKGVQSETHTLGIRIPDYPLITKIVKTLGQPITATSANASYKKRPYSIKDILNNTSQKQQNLIDLIIDAGTLPKRPPSTVVDTTLDDPLILRKGGSELQALADANFIGTSSKPKKLTTKSPQDTINLAKTLMLKNWNHLQKHPLLFLLIGDLGAGK
;
A
#
# COMPACT_ATOMS: atom_id res chain seq x y z
N MET A 1 -20.54 11.09 12.10
CA MET A 1 -19.42 10.24 12.58
C MET A 1 -19.87 9.49 13.83
N LYS A 2 -19.81 8.15 13.79
CA LYS A 2 -20.06 7.27 14.93
C LYS A 2 -18.74 6.70 15.43
N VAL A 3 -18.52 6.66 16.75
CA VAL A 3 -17.35 6.02 17.38
C VAL A 3 -17.80 4.80 18.16
N VAL A 4 -17.11 3.68 17.99
CA VAL A 4 -17.39 2.42 18.71
C VAL A 4 -16.08 1.91 19.28
N ASN A 5 -16.04 1.79 20.62
CA ASN A 5 -14.89 1.22 21.30
C ASN A 5 -14.83 -0.29 21.05
N LEU A 6 -13.67 -0.77 20.62
CA LEU A 6 -13.42 -2.19 20.43
C LEU A 6 -13.08 -2.83 21.78
N THR A 7 -13.82 -3.88 22.14
CA THR A 7 -13.60 -4.68 23.36
C THR A 7 -13.48 -6.16 22.98
N SER A 8 -13.00 -6.99 23.89
CA SER A 8 -12.88 -8.45 23.66
C SER A 8 -14.23 -9.12 23.39
N THR A 9 -15.35 -8.52 23.83
CA THR A 9 -16.69 -9.11 23.75
C THR A 9 -17.55 -8.62 22.59
N ASN A 10 -17.20 -7.50 21.93
CA ASN A 10 -18.08 -6.86 20.93
C ASN A 10 -17.65 -7.03 19.46
N HIS A 11 -16.65 -7.86 19.17
CA HIS A 11 -16.11 -8.04 17.82
C HIS A 11 -17.17 -8.35 16.75
N ALA A 12 -18.18 -9.17 17.07
CA ALA A 12 -19.27 -9.50 16.13
C ALA A 12 -20.12 -8.27 15.81
N SER A 13 -20.54 -7.52 16.83
CA SER A 13 -21.32 -6.29 16.67
C SER A 13 -20.57 -5.23 15.87
N VAL A 14 -19.28 -5.01 16.20
CA VAL A 14 -18.40 -4.06 15.49
C VAL A 14 -18.21 -4.48 14.04
N THR A 15 -18.01 -5.77 13.76
CA THR A 15 -17.93 -6.30 12.39
C THR A 15 -19.19 -5.98 11.60
N ASN A 16 -20.37 -6.25 12.17
CA ASN A 16 -21.64 -6.01 11.48
C ASN A 16 -21.87 -4.51 11.21
N GLN A 17 -21.52 -3.64 12.15
CA GLN A 17 -21.61 -2.19 11.96
C GLN A 17 -20.66 -1.73 10.86
N ALA A 18 -19.39 -2.20 10.83
CA ALA A 18 -18.43 -1.88 9.79
C ALA A 18 -18.89 -2.35 8.41
N VAL A 19 -19.37 -3.59 8.30
CA VAL A 19 -19.93 -4.15 7.05
C VAL A 19 -21.12 -3.35 6.55
N LYS A 20 -22.06 -2.99 7.45
CA LYS A 20 -23.21 -2.14 7.09
C LYS A 20 -22.75 -0.77 6.58
N THR A 21 -21.79 -0.13 7.26
CA THR A 21 -21.24 1.16 6.85
C THR A 21 -20.57 1.07 5.48
N LEU A 22 -19.73 0.06 5.27
CA LEU A 22 -18.99 -0.15 4.00
C LEU A 22 -19.94 -0.43 2.83
N LYS A 23 -21.00 -1.24 3.03
CA LYS A 23 -22.04 -1.52 2.01
C LYS A 23 -22.80 -0.26 1.59
N ASN A 24 -22.91 0.73 2.49
CA ASN A 24 -23.53 2.03 2.23
C ASN A 24 -22.52 3.09 1.74
N ASN A 25 -21.39 2.67 1.15
CA ASN A 25 -20.32 3.55 0.67
C ASN A 25 -19.69 4.42 1.77
N GLY A 26 -19.78 4.01 3.03
CA GLY A 26 -19.26 4.74 4.16
C GLY A 26 -17.75 4.57 4.33
N LEU A 27 -17.11 5.60 4.92
CA LEU A 27 -15.71 5.60 5.31
C LEU A 27 -15.58 5.10 6.75
N VAL A 28 -14.83 4.02 6.92
CA VAL A 28 -14.53 3.40 8.20
C VAL A 28 -13.07 3.61 8.58
N ILE A 29 -12.85 4.17 9.76
CA ILE A 29 -11.52 4.20 10.39
C ILE A 29 -11.38 2.95 11.25
N TYR A 30 -10.28 2.20 11.08
CA TYR A 30 -10.08 0.91 11.74
C TYR A 30 -8.64 0.69 12.19
N PRO A 31 -8.41 -0.06 13.29
CA PRO A 31 -7.07 -0.40 13.74
C PRO A 31 -6.44 -1.47 12.85
N THR A 32 -5.10 -1.41 12.71
CA THR A 32 -4.29 -2.48 12.08
C THR A 32 -3.04 -2.74 12.90
N GLU A 33 -2.28 -3.74 12.50
CA GLU A 33 -0.98 -4.06 13.09
C GLU A 33 0.07 -2.96 12.91
N THR A 34 -0.15 -2.00 12.00
CA THR A 34 0.80 -0.91 11.72
C THR A 34 0.38 0.45 12.23
N CYS A 35 -0.86 0.84 12.04
CA CYS A 35 -1.47 2.10 12.51
C CYS A 35 -2.98 2.09 12.18
N TYR A 36 -3.72 3.13 12.56
CA TYR A 36 -5.09 3.26 12.09
C TYR A 36 -5.18 3.42 10.59
N GLY A 37 -6.06 2.64 9.96
CA GLY A 37 -6.37 2.65 8.53
C GLY A 37 -7.68 3.36 8.23
N ALA A 38 -7.81 3.82 6.99
CA ALA A 38 -9.05 4.35 6.41
C ALA A 38 -9.50 3.43 5.28
N GLY A 39 -10.68 2.84 5.43
CA GLY A 39 -11.25 1.86 4.51
C GLY A 39 -12.61 2.26 3.99
N VAL A 40 -12.75 2.06 2.69
CA VAL A 40 -14.01 2.11 1.96
C VAL A 40 -14.10 0.90 1.04
N LEU A 41 -15.28 0.58 0.52
CA LEU A 41 -15.44 -0.47 -0.47
C LEU A 41 -14.62 -0.16 -1.73
N ALA A 42 -13.62 -1.00 -2.03
CA ALA A 42 -12.65 -0.73 -3.10
C ALA A 42 -13.24 -0.83 -4.52
N THR A 43 -14.43 -1.42 -4.65
CA THR A 43 -15.15 -1.61 -5.92
C THR A 43 -16.21 -0.55 -6.15
N SER A 44 -16.47 0.35 -5.20
CA SER A 44 -17.48 1.41 -5.29
C SER A 44 -16.85 2.77 -5.59
N GLN A 45 -17.22 3.38 -6.71
CA GLN A 45 -16.73 4.70 -7.09
C GLN A 45 -17.14 5.79 -6.09
N PRO A 46 -18.40 5.90 -5.63
CA PRO A 46 -18.76 6.90 -4.62
C PRO A 46 -17.99 6.77 -3.31
N ALA A 47 -17.67 5.53 -2.92
CA ALA A 47 -16.89 5.27 -1.73
C ALA A 47 -15.41 5.73 -1.91
N ILE A 48 -14.82 5.46 -3.08
CA ILE A 48 -13.45 5.91 -3.40
C ILE A 48 -13.38 7.44 -3.47
N ASP A 49 -14.35 8.10 -4.10
CA ASP A 49 -14.37 9.58 -4.17
C ASP A 49 -14.43 10.20 -2.77
N LYS A 50 -15.25 9.63 -1.86
CA LYS A 50 -15.29 10.02 -0.44
C LYS A 50 -13.91 9.86 0.23
N LEU A 51 -13.24 8.73 0.03
CA LEU A 51 -11.91 8.50 0.59
C LEU A 51 -10.86 9.46 0.03
N LEU A 52 -10.89 9.73 -1.27
CA LEU A 52 -9.95 10.68 -1.91
C LEU A 52 -10.17 12.10 -1.37
N ALA A 53 -11.42 12.53 -1.19
CA ALA A 53 -11.76 13.79 -0.55
C ALA A 53 -11.27 13.84 0.91
N TYR A 54 -11.45 12.78 1.69
CA TYR A 54 -10.92 12.66 3.04
C TYR A 54 -9.39 12.75 3.08
N LYS A 55 -8.70 12.08 2.17
CA LYS A 55 -7.23 12.05 2.09
C LYS A 55 -6.65 13.36 1.55
N THR A 56 -7.43 14.27 0.96
CA THR A 56 -6.95 15.41 0.18
C THR A 56 -5.84 14.99 -0.80
N ARG A 57 -6.08 13.85 -1.47
CA ARG A 57 -5.07 13.17 -2.25
C ARG A 57 -5.01 13.74 -3.65
N ARG A 58 -3.80 13.96 -4.17
CA ARG A 58 -3.61 14.27 -5.58
C ARG A 58 -3.96 13.04 -6.44
N GLU A 59 -4.58 13.28 -7.58
CA GLU A 59 -4.79 12.26 -8.59
C GLU A 59 -3.49 11.54 -8.97
N GLY A 60 -3.59 10.29 -9.42
CA GLY A 60 -2.45 9.49 -9.87
C GLY A 60 -1.71 8.69 -8.78
N LYS A 61 -2.01 8.87 -7.47
CA LYS A 61 -1.42 8.00 -6.44
C LYS A 61 -2.31 6.79 -6.20
N PRO A 62 -1.88 5.56 -6.54
CA PRO A 62 -2.68 4.35 -6.34
C PRO A 62 -2.94 4.07 -4.85
N LEU A 63 -4.03 3.36 -4.57
CA LEU A 63 -4.37 2.84 -3.26
C LEU A 63 -4.02 1.35 -3.22
N SER A 64 -3.79 0.81 -2.02
CA SER A 64 -3.76 -0.64 -1.83
C SER A 64 -5.13 -1.11 -1.37
N ILE A 65 -5.41 -2.41 -1.54
CA ILE A 65 -6.62 -3.05 -1.01
C ILE A 65 -6.27 -4.11 0.03
N ALA A 66 -7.15 -4.28 1.00
CA ALA A 66 -7.09 -5.37 1.97
C ALA A 66 -7.99 -6.52 1.50
N VAL A 67 -7.44 -7.72 1.51
CA VAL A 67 -8.10 -8.97 1.16
C VAL A 67 -7.89 -10.00 2.28
N THR A 68 -8.62 -11.11 2.25
CA THR A 68 -8.52 -12.15 3.29
C THR A 68 -7.46 -13.20 3.02
N ASN A 69 -7.18 -13.49 1.76
CA ASN A 69 -6.26 -14.58 1.33
C ASN A 69 -5.89 -14.48 -0.16
N ASN A 70 -5.06 -15.41 -0.62
CA ASN A 70 -4.61 -15.49 -2.01
C ASN A 70 -5.77 -15.68 -3.00
N THR A 71 -6.77 -16.47 -2.64
CA THR A 71 -7.95 -16.71 -3.49
C THR A 71 -8.74 -15.43 -3.72
N MET A 72 -8.88 -14.59 -2.69
CA MET A 72 -9.51 -13.29 -2.87
C MET A 72 -8.62 -12.33 -3.65
N ALA A 73 -7.30 -12.33 -3.40
CA ALA A 73 -6.35 -11.50 -4.13
C ALA A 73 -6.37 -11.77 -5.64
N SER A 74 -6.39 -13.05 -6.04
CA SER A 74 -6.39 -13.47 -7.45
C SER A 74 -7.62 -13.04 -8.25
N LYS A 75 -8.68 -12.59 -7.58
CA LYS A 75 -9.83 -11.97 -8.24
C LYS A 75 -9.53 -10.55 -8.75
N TYR A 76 -8.51 -9.88 -8.20
CA TYR A 76 -8.19 -8.46 -8.46
C TYR A 76 -6.82 -8.25 -9.08
N VAL A 77 -5.91 -9.21 -8.93
CA VAL A 77 -4.55 -9.14 -9.48
C VAL A 77 -4.10 -10.47 -10.08
N THR A 78 -3.16 -10.43 -11.01
CA THR A 78 -2.43 -11.61 -11.46
C THR A 78 -1.30 -11.90 -10.48
N LEU A 79 -1.31 -13.08 -9.87
CA LEU A 79 -0.27 -13.53 -8.95
C LEU A 79 0.79 -14.33 -9.70
N ASN A 80 1.95 -13.72 -9.95
CA ASN A 80 3.13 -14.44 -10.43
C ASN A 80 3.79 -15.25 -9.31
N THR A 81 4.85 -16.00 -9.62
CA THR A 81 5.57 -16.85 -8.66
C THR A 81 6.13 -16.03 -7.50
N SER A 82 6.76 -14.87 -7.77
CA SER A 82 7.31 -13.99 -6.75
C SER A 82 6.24 -13.49 -5.77
N ALA A 83 5.08 -13.05 -6.30
CA ALA A 83 3.96 -12.63 -5.45
C ALA A 83 3.43 -13.78 -4.59
N LYS A 84 3.21 -14.98 -5.16
CA LYS A 84 2.74 -16.16 -4.41
C LYS A 84 3.68 -16.52 -3.26
N ASN A 85 4.98 -16.51 -3.53
CA ASN A 85 6.01 -16.78 -2.53
C ASN A 85 5.99 -15.76 -1.39
N LEU A 86 5.91 -14.45 -1.71
CA LEU A 86 5.80 -13.39 -0.72
C LEU A 86 4.54 -13.55 0.15
N TYR A 87 3.41 -13.90 -0.46
CA TYR A 87 2.17 -14.13 0.27
C TYR A 87 2.31 -15.30 1.25
N GLN A 88 2.88 -16.40 0.79
CA GLN A 88 3.02 -17.60 1.61
C GLN A 88 3.92 -17.37 2.83
N LYS A 89 4.99 -16.58 2.67
CA LYS A 89 5.98 -16.41 3.73
C LYS A 89 5.69 -15.23 4.67
N PHE A 90 5.08 -14.15 4.18
CA PHE A 90 5.00 -12.88 4.90
C PHE A 90 3.59 -12.33 5.09
N LEU A 91 2.55 -13.01 4.60
CA LEU A 91 1.17 -12.61 4.81
C LEU A 91 0.37 -13.72 5.51
N PRO A 92 -0.47 -13.37 6.50
CA PRO A 92 -0.78 -12.01 6.97
C PRO A 92 0.40 -11.29 7.60
N GLY A 93 0.48 -9.95 7.41
CA GLY A 93 1.56 -9.18 8.02
C GLY A 93 1.78 -7.79 7.41
N PRO A 94 2.82 -7.08 7.89
CA PRO A 94 3.11 -5.69 7.49
C PRO A 94 3.80 -5.62 6.12
N LEU A 95 3.26 -6.33 5.13
CA LEU A 95 3.72 -6.33 3.73
C LEU A 95 2.60 -5.86 2.81
N THR A 96 2.96 -5.11 1.78
CA THR A 96 2.12 -4.76 0.63
C THR A 96 2.80 -5.29 -0.63
N VAL A 97 2.15 -6.17 -1.34
CA VAL A 97 2.64 -6.73 -2.60
C VAL A 97 1.93 -6.06 -3.76
N ILE A 98 2.69 -5.40 -4.63
CA ILE A 98 2.16 -4.82 -5.87
C ILE A 98 2.24 -5.86 -6.96
N SER A 99 1.11 -6.06 -7.66
CA SER A 99 0.97 -7.01 -8.76
C SER A 99 0.17 -6.37 -9.91
N ARG A 100 0.14 -7.01 -11.08
CA ARG A 100 -0.69 -6.59 -12.22
C ARG A 100 -2.16 -6.66 -11.83
N GLY A 101 -2.84 -5.52 -11.89
CA GLY A 101 -4.26 -5.40 -11.59
C GLY A 101 -5.15 -5.87 -12.75
N LEU A 102 -6.33 -6.40 -12.42
CA LEU A 102 -7.31 -6.93 -13.36
C LEU A 102 -8.45 -5.95 -13.67
N ASN A 103 -8.30 -4.66 -13.35
CA ASN A 103 -9.30 -3.60 -13.58
C ASN A 103 -10.67 -3.89 -12.91
N LYS A 104 -10.67 -4.57 -11.76
CA LYS A 104 -11.88 -4.95 -11.01
C LYS A 104 -12.12 -4.11 -9.75
N VAL A 105 -11.46 -2.98 -9.64
CA VAL A 105 -11.62 -1.99 -8.57
C VAL A 105 -12.07 -0.65 -9.16
N ALA A 106 -12.60 0.24 -8.33
CA ALA A 106 -13.02 1.56 -8.78
C ALA A 106 -11.82 2.41 -9.26
N LYS A 107 -12.09 3.40 -10.11
CA LYS A 107 -11.08 4.34 -10.63
C LYS A 107 -10.37 5.05 -9.48
N GLY A 108 -9.04 5.20 -9.58
CA GLY A 108 -8.21 5.82 -8.55
C GLY A 108 -7.69 4.86 -7.47
N VAL A 109 -8.11 3.59 -7.48
CA VAL A 109 -7.54 2.54 -6.62
C VAL A 109 -6.31 1.92 -7.28
N GLN A 110 -6.46 1.41 -8.49
CA GLN A 110 -5.36 0.89 -9.30
C GLN A 110 -4.56 2.05 -9.91
N SER A 111 -3.26 1.85 -10.15
CA SER A 111 -2.41 2.83 -10.81
C SER A 111 -2.73 2.95 -12.29
N GLU A 112 -2.29 4.04 -12.92
CA GLU A 112 -2.38 4.24 -14.38
C GLU A 112 -1.56 3.21 -15.16
N THR A 113 -0.51 2.65 -14.55
CA THR A 113 0.31 1.56 -15.10
C THR A 113 -0.29 0.17 -14.85
N HIS A 114 -1.57 0.11 -14.49
CA HIS A 114 -2.32 -1.13 -14.20
C HIS A 114 -1.69 -1.99 -13.11
N THR A 115 -1.14 -1.38 -12.05
CA THR A 115 -0.64 -2.10 -10.88
C THR A 115 -1.52 -1.85 -9.67
N LEU A 116 -1.65 -2.84 -8.78
CA LEU A 116 -2.48 -2.78 -7.59
C LEU A 116 -1.74 -3.40 -6.40
N GLY A 117 -1.69 -2.65 -5.29
CA GLY A 117 -1.12 -3.12 -4.03
C GLY A 117 -2.12 -3.96 -3.24
N ILE A 118 -1.68 -5.14 -2.81
CA ILE A 118 -2.48 -6.07 -2.00
C ILE A 118 -1.89 -6.16 -0.60
N ARG A 119 -2.76 -6.13 0.41
CA ARG A 119 -2.45 -6.43 1.81
C ARG A 119 -3.34 -7.55 2.32
N ILE A 120 -2.80 -8.39 3.20
CA ILE A 120 -3.55 -9.25 4.11
C ILE A 120 -3.11 -8.81 5.51
N PRO A 121 -3.85 -7.90 6.16
CA PRO A 121 -3.46 -7.39 7.49
C PRO A 121 -3.42 -8.51 8.53
N ASP A 122 -2.41 -8.50 9.39
CA ASP A 122 -2.38 -9.33 10.59
C ASP A 122 -3.18 -8.65 11.72
N TYR A 123 -4.48 -8.53 11.47
CA TYR A 123 -5.44 -7.98 12.41
C TYR A 123 -6.80 -8.69 12.25
N PRO A 124 -7.15 -9.63 13.13
CA PRO A 124 -8.29 -10.54 12.96
C PRO A 124 -9.62 -9.84 12.67
N LEU A 125 -9.88 -8.69 13.29
CA LEU A 125 -11.10 -7.92 13.05
C LEU A 125 -11.23 -7.50 11.58
N ILE A 126 -10.13 -7.05 10.95
CA ILE A 126 -10.17 -6.56 9.57
C ILE A 126 -10.37 -7.72 8.60
N THR A 127 -9.67 -8.82 8.83
CA THR A 127 -9.87 -10.05 8.06
C THR A 127 -11.33 -10.53 8.15
N LYS A 128 -11.94 -10.47 9.35
CA LYS A 128 -13.34 -10.83 9.56
C LYS A 128 -14.29 -9.86 8.85
N ILE A 129 -14.06 -8.56 8.90
CA ILE A 129 -14.87 -7.55 8.19
C ILE A 129 -14.82 -7.83 6.68
N VAL A 130 -13.62 -7.97 6.09
CA VAL A 130 -13.43 -8.23 4.65
C VAL A 130 -14.06 -9.55 4.23
N LYS A 131 -13.92 -10.60 5.05
CA LYS A 131 -14.54 -11.92 4.82
C LYS A 131 -16.07 -11.81 4.82
N THR A 132 -16.67 -11.14 5.82
CA THR A 132 -18.12 -10.97 5.93
C THR A 132 -18.68 -10.07 4.82
N LEU A 133 -17.92 -9.04 4.41
CA LEU A 133 -18.26 -8.16 3.31
C LEU A 133 -18.24 -8.89 1.95
N GLY A 134 -17.36 -9.89 1.80
CA GLY A 134 -17.14 -10.63 0.54
C GLY A 134 -16.40 -9.84 -0.54
N GLN A 135 -15.97 -8.62 -0.24
CA GLN A 135 -15.32 -7.68 -1.16
C GLN A 135 -14.15 -6.98 -0.46
N PRO A 136 -13.13 -6.51 -1.23
CA PRO A 136 -11.98 -5.82 -0.67
C PRO A 136 -12.33 -4.41 -0.21
N ILE A 137 -11.64 -3.95 0.80
CA ILE A 137 -11.65 -2.54 1.22
C ILE A 137 -10.30 -1.89 0.91
N THR A 138 -10.27 -0.57 0.84
CA THR A 138 -8.98 0.14 0.70
C THR A 138 -8.12 -0.03 1.95
N ALA A 139 -6.81 -0.11 1.76
CA ALA A 139 -5.80 -0.27 2.82
C ALA A 139 -4.82 0.89 2.79
N THR A 140 -5.25 2.04 3.28
CA THR A 140 -4.40 3.23 3.43
C THR A 140 -4.42 3.71 4.88
N SER A 141 -3.36 4.38 5.34
CA SER A 141 -3.34 4.97 6.69
C SER A 141 -4.40 6.07 6.83
N ALA A 142 -4.96 6.24 8.03
CA ALA A 142 -6.06 7.18 8.28
C ALA A 142 -5.64 8.66 8.39
N ASN A 143 -4.37 9.01 8.14
CA ASN A 143 -3.95 10.41 8.08
C ASN A 143 -4.28 11.06 6.73
N ALA A 144 -4.42 12.37 6.70
CA ALA A 144 -4.36 13.14 5.48
C ALA A 144 -3.00 12.93 4.78
N SER A 145 -2.93 13.11 3.47
CA SER A 145 -1.68 12.92 2.73
C SER A 145 -0.55 13.77 3.31
N TYR A 146 0.64 13.19 3.44
CA TYR A 146 1.85 13.81 4.01
C TYR A 146 1.80 14.18 5.51
N LYS A 147 0.71 13.88 6.22
CA LYS A 147 0.63 14.07 7.67
C LYS A 147 1.15 12.83 8.41
N LYS A 148 1.48 13.00 9.69
CA LYS A 148 1.95 11.94 10.59
C LYS A 148 0.96 10.77 10.62
N ARG A 149 1.49 9.54 10.68
CA ARG A 149 0.65 8.33 10.82
C ARG A 149 -0.06 8.33 12.16
N PRO A 150 -1.35 7.96 12.19
CA PRO A 150 -2.13 7.97 13.42
C PRO A 150 -2.01 6.64 14.16
N TYR A 151 -1.71 6.73 15.44
CA TYR A 151 -1.68 5.60 16.36
C TYR A 151 -2.81 5.66 17.39
N SER A 152 -3.56 6.76 17.41
CA SER A 152 -4.76 6.96 18.24
C SER A 152 -5.82 7.73 17.46
N ILE A 153 -7.06 7.70 17.93
CA ILE A 153 -8.14 8.52 17.37
C ILE A 153 -7.82 10.01 17.53
N LYS A 154 -7.20 10.38 18.64
CA LYS A 154 -6.73 11.76 18.88
C LYS A 154 -5.76 12.23 17.79
N ASP A 155 -4.84 11.36 17.35
CA ASP A 155 -3.93 11.69 16.23
C ASP A 155 -4.70 11.98 14.94
N ILE A 156 -5.80 11.27 14.67
CA ILE A 156 -6.64 11.49 13.49
C ILE A 156 -7.35 12.83 13.59
N LEU A 157 -8.08 13.05 14.69
CA LEU A 157 -8.90 14.24 14.87
C LEU A 157 -8.06 15.53 14.91
N ASN A 158 -6.90 15.51 15.56
CA ASN A 158 -6.00 16.67 15.63
C ASN A 158 -5.31 17.00 14.30
N ASN A 159 -5.23 16.07 13.35
CA ASN A 159 -4.51 16.25 12.08
C ASN A 159 -5.44 16.24 10.85
N THR A 160 -6.76 16.33 11.06
CA THR A 160 -7.77 16.42 10.01
C THR A 160 -8.67 17.62 10.26
N SER A 161 -9.07 18.29 9.19
CA SER A 161 -10.03 19.40 9.24
C SER A 161 -11.44 18.90 9.56
N GLN A 162 -12.31 19.79 10.03
CA GLN A 162 -13.72 19.47 10.27
C GLN A 162 -14.41 18.90 9.00
N LYS A 163 -14.09 19.46 7.82
CA LYS A 163 -14.58 18.94 6.53
C LYS A 163 -14.19 17.49 6.31
N GLN A 164 -12.96 17.11 6.64
CA GLN A 164 -12.49 15.71 6.54
C GLN A 164 -13.14 14.81 7.58
N GLN A 165 -13.28 15.29 8.83
CA GLN A 165 -13.94 14.53 9.90
C GLN A 165 -15.41 14.25 9.59
N ASN A 166 -16.11 15.17 8.93
CA ASN A 166 -17.50 14.98 8.49
C ASN A 166 -17.66 13.89 7.42
N LEU A 167 -16.59 13.49 6.73
CA LEU A 167 -16.59 12.37 5.78
C LEU A 167 -16.48 11.01 6.45
N ILE A 168 -16.08 10.95 7.73
CA ILE A 168 -15.94 9.69 8.46
C ILE A 168 -17.32 9.25 8.96
N ASP A 169 -17.73 8.04 8.57
CA ASP A 169 -19.02 7.49 9.00
C ASP A 169 -18.86 6.67 10.30
N LEU A 170 -17.79 5.87 10.41
CA LEU A 170 -17.54 5.01 11.57
C LEU A 170 -16.06 5.03 11.98
N ILE A 171 -15.81 5.15 13.27
CA ILE A 171 -14.49 4.92 13.87
C ILE A 171 -14.59 3.69 14.79
N ILE A 172 -13.71 2.72 14.56
CA ILE A 172 -13.50 1.59 15.46
C ILE A 172 -12.29 1.93 16.32
N ASP A 173 -12.54 2.30 17.57
CA ASP A 173 -11.50 2.73 18.49
C ASP A 173 -10.97 1.53 19.29
N ALA A 174 -9.72 1.17 19.09
CA ALA A 174 -8.97 0.16 19.83
C ALA A 174 -7.95 0.78 20.80
N GLY A 175 -8.12 2.06 21.13
CA GLY A 175 -7.19 2.81 21.96
C GLY A 175 -5.91 3.22 21.23
N THR A 176 -4.84 3.37 21.98
CA THR A 176 -3.53 3.74 21.39
C THR A 176 -2.80 2.50 20.90
N LEU A 177 -2.53 2.46 19.59
CA LEU A 177 -1.80 1.37 18.96
C LEU A 177 -0.28 1.51 19.17
N PRO A 178 0.46 0.40 19.25
CA PRO A 178 1.91 0.44 19.28
C PRO A 178 2.49 1.16 18.06
N LYS A 179 3.50 2.00 18.27
CA LYS A 179 4.22 2.66 17.16
C LYS A 179 5.08 1.63 16.44
N ARG A 180 4.66 1.26 15.23
CA ARG A 180 5.36 0.31 14.36
C ARG A 180 5.71 0.94 13.02
N PRO A 181 6.74 0.47 12.32
CA PRO A 181 7.03 0.86 10.94
C PRO A 181 5.81 0.64 10.02
N PRO A 182 5.71 1.33 8.86
CA PRO A 182 4.68 1.03 7.86
C PRO A 182 4.89 -0.38 7.28
N SER A 183 3.92 -0.85 6.50
CA SER A 183 4.16 -2.04 5.68
C SER A 183 5.33 -1.82 4.72
N THR A 184 6.17 -2.83 4.56
CA THR A 184 7.10 -2.92 3.43
C THR A 184 6.28 -2.97 2.14
N VAL A 185 6.74 -2.31 1.07
CA VAL A 185 6.07 -2.36 -0.24
C VAL A 185 7.03 -2.98 -1.24
N VAL A 186 6.60 -4.09 -1.83
CA VAL A 186 7.37 -4.83 -2.84
C VAL A 186 6.58 -4.85 -4.14
N ASP A 187 7.22 -4.42 -5.22
CA ASP A 187 6.68 -4.53 -6.57
C ASP A 187 7.14 -5.86 -7.19
N THR A 188 6.19 -6.68 -7.60
CA THR A 188 6.41 -7.97 -8.26
C THR A 188 6.03 -7.95 -9.73
N THR A 189 5.77 -6.78 -10.30
CA THR A 189 5.41 -6.65 -11.72
C THR A 189 6.62 -6.63 -12.66
N LEU A 190 7.80 -6.49 -12.10
CA LEU A 190 9.10 -6.57 -12.77
C LEU A 190 9.63 -8.01 -12.71
N ASP A 191 10.61 -8.33 -13.55
CA ASP A 191 11.27 -9.65 -13.56
C ASP A 191 11.87 -9.97 -12.19
N ASP A 192 12.56 -9.00 -11.59
CA ASP A 192 13.05 -9.06 -10.21
C ASP A 192 12.16 -8.20 -9.31
N PRO A 193 11.64 -8.74 -8.20
CA PRO A 193 10.87 -7.97 -7.23
C PRO A 193 11.66 -6.80 -6.65
N LEU A 194 11.03 -5.61 -6.58
CA LEU A 194 11.68 -4.38 -6.14
C LEU A 194 11.04 -3.85 -4.85
N ILE A 195 11.84 -3.56 -3.83
CA ILE A 195 11.37 -2.86 -2.62
C ILE A 195 11.19 -1.38 -2.92
N LEU A 196 9.95 -0.92 -3.03
CA LEU A 196 9.63 0.50 -3.20
C LEU A 196 9.61 1.28 -1.88
N ARG A 197 9.37 0.59 -0.77
CA ARG A 197 9.37 1.18 0.58
C ARG A 197 9.81 0.15 1.62
N LYS A 198 10.83 0.49 2.38
CA LYS A 198 11.25 -0.27 3.56
C LYS A 198 10.26 -0.02 4.70
N GLY A 199 9.86 -1.07 5.40
CA GLY A 199 8.87 -1.04 6.46
C GLY A 199 9.11 -2.09 7.54
N GLY A 200 8.02 -2.61 8.14
CA GLY A 200 8.07 -3.53 9.27
C GLY A 200 8.32 -4.99 8.97
N SER A 201 8.31 -5.42 7.70
CA SER A 201 8.72 -6.78 7.35
C SER A 201 10.22 -6.92 7.53
N GLU A 202 10.67 -8.09 7.98
CA GLU A 202 12.09 -8.42 8.08
C GLU A 202 12.73 -8.41 6.70
N LEU A 203 13.36 -7.30 6.37
CA LEU A 203 14.01 -7.11 5.07
C LEU A 203 15.12 -8.12 4.82
N GLN A 204 15.83 -8.53 5.89
CA GLN A 204 16.87 -9.55 5.80
C GLN A 204 16.25 -10.90 5.36
N ALA A 205 15.12 -11.28 5.95
CA ALA A 205 14.39 -12.49 5.53
C ALA A 205 13.87 -12.42 4.09
N LEU A 206 13.53 -11.23 3.59
CA LEU A 206 13.18 -11.00 2.17
C LEU A 206 14.40 -11.15 1.25
N ALA A 207 15.56 -10.66 1.67
CA ALA A 207 16.81 -10.79 0.93
C ALA A 207 17.36 -12.22 0.96
N ASP A 208 17.38 -12.86 2.14
CA ASP A 208 17.89 -14.23 2.34
C ASP A 208 17.03 -15.28 1.62
N ALA A 209 15.77 -14.98 1.40
CA ALA A 209 14.85 -15.86 0.68
C ALA A 209 15.01 -15.79 -0.86
N ASN A 210 15.99 -15.07 -1.40
CA ASN A 210 16.16 -14.79 -2.83
C ASN A 210 14.88 -14.25 -3.53
N PHE A 211 13.96 -13.64 -2.75
CA PHE A 211 12.73 -13.06 -3.30
C PHE A 211 12.95 -11.70 -3.94
N ILE A 212 14.00 -11.04 -3.49
CA ILE A 212 14.46 -9.82 -4.08
C ILE A 212 15.72 -10.24 -4.81
N GLY A 213 15.69 -10.16 -6.11
CA GLY A 213 16.93 -10.18 -6.85
C GLY A 213 17.81 -9.15 -6.18
N THR A 214 18.83 -9.59 -5.42
CA THR A 214 19.96 -8.75 -5.10
C THR A 214 20.64 -8.50 -6.44
N SER A 215 19.94 -7.77 -7.31
CA SER A 215 20.50 -7.21 -8.50
C SER A 215 21.74 -6.49 -8.00
N SER A 216 22.88 -7.12 -8.25
CA SER A 216 24.21 -6.58 -8.13
C SER A 216 24.33 -5.41 -7.15
N LYS A 217 25.14 -5.54 -6.11
CA LYS A 217 25.52 -4.44 -5.20
C LYS A 217 25.42 -3.12 -5.97
N PRO A 218 24.69 -2.11 -5.48
CA PRO A 218 24.53 -0.88 -6.21
C PRO A 218 25.91 -0.39 -6.63
N LYS A 219 26.19 -0.37 -7.93
CA LYS A 219 27.45 0.16 -8.45
C LYS A 219 27.37 1.67 -8.28
N LYS A 220 28.04 2.18 -7.27
CA LYS A 220 28.27 3.61 -7.16
C LYS A 220 29.28 3.99 -8.26
N LEU A 221 28.82 4.70 -9.26
CA LEU A 221 29.66 5.28 -10.31
C LEU A 221 29.70 6.78 -10.06
N THR A 222 30.90 7.33 -9.93
CA THR A 222 31.11 8.75 -9.74
C THR A 222 31.65 9.35 -11.01
N THR A 223 30.99 10.38 -11.52
CA THR A 223 31.44 11.16 -12.67
C THR A 223 32.02 12.50 -12.19
N LYS A 224 33.06 12.99 -12.84
CA LYS A 224 33.76 14.21 -12.46
C LYS A 224 33.37 15.43 -13.31
N SER A 225 32.63 15.18 -14.40
CA SER A 225 32.17 16.23 -15.29
C SER A 225 30.80 15.90 -15.90
N PRO A 226 30.05 16.88 -16.41
CA PRO A 226 28.83 16.66 -17.18
C PRO A 226 29.05 15.71 -18.37
N GLN A 227 30.20 15.84 -19.04
CA GLN A 227 30.53 15.01 -20.20
C GLN A 227 30.73 13.53 -19.79
N ASP A 228 31.36 13.28 -18.63
CA ASP A 228 31.52 11.92 -18.09
C ASP A 228 30.16 11.30 -17.78
N THR A 229 29.22 12.10 -17.25
CA THR A 229 27.86 11.65 -16.96
C THR A 229 27.13 11.25 -18.25
N ILE A 230 27.25 12.06 -19.32
CA ILE A 230 26.67 11.76 -20.64
C ILE A 230 27.29 10.49 -21.22
N ASN A 231 28.60 10.35 -21.14
CA ASN A 231 29.32 9.16 -21.67
C ASN A 231 28.93 7.89 -20.88
N LEU A 232 28.82 8.00 -19.56
CA LEU A 232 28.36 6.91 -18.70
C LEU A 232 26.92 6.49 -19.07
N ALA A 233 26.02 7.46 -19.23
CA ALA A 233 24.64 7.20 -19.62
C ALA A 233 24.56 6.47 -20.98
N LYS A 234 25.29 6.96 -22.00
CA LYS A 234 25.39 6.29 -23.30
C LYS A 234 25.88 4.85 -23.18
N THR A 235 26.93 4.63 -22.40
CA THR A 235 27.50 3.28 -22.19
C THR A 235 26.51 2.35 -21.52
N LEU A 236 25.79 2.82 -20.48
CA LEU A 236 24.78 2.04 -19.78
C LEU A 236 23.59 1.71 -20.70
N MET A 237 23.14 2.66 -21.52
CA MET A 237 22.06 2.46 -22.49
C MET A 237 22.46 1.43 -23.55
N LEU A 238 23.63 1.54 -24.14
CA LEU A 238 24.13 0.60 -25.16
C LEU A 238 24.30 -0.81 -24.58
N LYS A 239 24.88 -0.92 -23.40
CA LYS A 239 25.09 -2.22 -22.72
C LYS A 239 23.78 -2.95 -22.43
N ASN A 240 22.71 -2.19 -22.15
CA ASN A 240 21.41 -2.75 -21.82
C ASN A 240 20.38 -2.63 -22.97
N TRP A 241 20.82 -2.35 -24.19
CA TRP A 241 19.95 -2.07 -25.34
C TRP A 241 18.91 -3.18 -25.59
N ASN A 242 19.35 -4.44 -25.60
CA ASN A 242 18.48 -5.59 -25.82
C ASN A 242 17.45 -5.77 -24.68
N HIS A 243 17.81 -5.40 -23.45
CA HIS A 243 16.91 -5.41 -22.30
C HIS A 243 15.88 -4.28 -22.42
N LEU A 244 16.31 -3.08 -22.75
CA LEU A 244 15.46 -1.88 -22.93
C LEU A 244 14.38 -2.04 -24.00
N GLN A 245 14.61 -2.85 -25.01
CA GLN A 245 13.59 -3.15 -26.04
C GLN A 245 12.44 -4.01 -25.52
N LYS A 246 12.65 -4.75 -24.44
CA LYS A 246 11.68 -5.68 -23.87
C LYS A 246 11.16 -5.26 -22.50
N HIS A 247 11.97 -4.50 -21.74
CA HIS A 247 11.72 -4.16 -20.36
C HIS A 247 12.16 -2.72 -20.05
N PRO A 248 11.43 -1.99 -19.19
CA PRO A 248 11.88 -0.68 -18.73
C PRO A 248 13.11 -0.80 -17.82
N LEU A 249 14.05 0.11 -17.96
CA LEU A 249 15.21 0.24 -17.09
C LEU A 249 15.09 1.51 -16.26
N LEU A 250 15.20 1.39 -14.93
CA LEU A 250 15.18 2.53 -14.01
C LEU A 250 16.61 2.88 -13.58
N PHE A 251 17.05 4.11 -13.86
CA PHE A 251 18.26 4.68 -13.29
C PHE A 251 17.90 5.58 -12.12
N LEU A 252 18.46 5.30 -10.94
CA LEU A 252 18.36 6.18 -9.78
C LEU A 252 19.59 7.09 -9.76
N LEU A 253 19.40 8.38 -10.05
CA LEU A 253 20.43 9.40 -9.93
C LEU A 253 20.37 10.03 -8.54
N ILE A 254 21.45 9.92 -7.79
CA ILE A 254 21.59 10.51 -6.46
C ILE A 254 22.72 11.54 -6.51
N GLY A 255 22.44 12.75 -6.05
CA GLY A 255 23.44 13.81 -5.98
C GLY A 255 22.85 15.05 -5.31
N ASP A 256 23.71 15.96 -4.87
CA ASP A 256 23.29 17.23 -4.27
C ASP A 256 22.59 18.15 -5.28
N LEU A 257 21.92 19.19 -4.77
CA LEU A 257 21.31 20.23 -5.60
C LEU A 257 22.39 20.87 -6.50
N GLY A 258 22.16 20.85 -7.81
CA GLY A 258 23.13 21.39 -8.79
C GLY A 258 24.14 20.36 -9.32
N ALA A 259 24.09 19.11 -8.91
CA ALA A 259 24.98 18.04 -9.39
C ALA A 259 24.69 17.55 -10.82
N GLY A 260 23.91 18.26 -11.62
CA GLY A 260 23.63 17.92 -13.04
C GLY A 260 22.91 16.59 -13.22
N LYS A 261 21.86 16.36 -12.47
CA LYS A 261 21.02 15.14 -12.53
C LYS A 261 20.22 15.04 -13.80
#